data_128acf0a1fda4ebe63d81e5746d67ef4
#
_entry.id   128acf0a1fda4ebe63d81e5746d67ef4
#
_cell.length_a   1.000
_cell.length_b   1.000
_cell.length_c   1.000
_cell.angle_alpha   90.00
_cell.angle_beta   90.00
_cell.angle_gamma   90.00
#
_symmetry.space_group_name_H-M   'P 1'
#
loop_
_entity.id
_entity.type
_entity.pdbx_description
1 polymer ?
#
loop_
_entity_poly.entity_id
_entity_poly.type
_entity_poly.pdbx_seq_one_letter_code
_entity_poly.pdbx_strand_id
1 'polypeptide(L)'
;MPELIYILVAVFLMFFVGLKDDILTISARKKLIAQFLAAAMIIFMAKIRFTNLHGFLGIEEIGIIQGTILSFFAIIVIVNAFNLMDGIDGLCAGLSMLAATVFGSWFFVSGHFDYAILSFSLVGAILGFFFYNVYGNKNRIFMGDTGSLVLGTIMSVIVIQFNEFNIDQTQPFAIASAPAVSFGILIYPLIDTLRVFTIRLLQFKSPFVADKNHLHHRLLTLGFSHRKATYTIMTMNLIFILSVFALQNIGIIKVMVFIFVFGGILFMIPAYFIQKGKLIKKRDHQQQLLFPGSAYRHLKNRRNAIKVARRWTAARALNIQNSN
;
A
#
# COMPACT_ATOMS: atom_id res chain seq x y z
N MET A 1 -19.18 -22.01 1.23
CA MET A 1 -18.81 -21.03 0.16
C MET A 1 -18.83 -21.73 -1.21
N PRO A 2 -19.92 -21.70 -1.96
CA PRO A 2 -20.00 -22.31 -3.28
C PRO A 2 -19.11 -21.62 -4.31
N GLU A 3 -18.81 -20.32 -4.10
CA GLU A 3 -17.97 -19.49 -4.97
C GLU A 3 -16.48 -19.86 -4.88
N LEU A 4 -16.07 -20.60 -3.83
CA LEU A 4 -14.67 -20.91 -3.52
C LEU A 4 -13.97 -21.59 -4.70
N ILE A 5 -14.65 -22.49 -5.40
CA ILE A 5 -14.05 -23.21 -6.54
C ILE A 5 -13.62 -22.24 -7.65
N TYR A 6 -14.45 -21.23 -7.94
CA TYR A 6 -14.14 -20.24 -8.99
C TYR A 6 -13.05 -19.27 -8.55
N ILE A 7 -13.04 -18.90 -7.25
CA ILE A 7 -11.95 -18.11 -6.66
C ILE A 7 -10.63 -18.90 -6.78
N LEU A 8 -10.63 -20.16 -6.41
CA LEU A 8 -9.43 -21.02 -6.51
C LEU A 8 -8.95 -21.14 -7.96
N VAL A 9 -9.85 -21.33 -8.93
CA VAL A 9 -9.45 -21.40 -10.35
C VAL A 9 -8.83 -20.08 -10.81
N ALA A 10 -9.38 -18.93 -10.43
CA ALA A 10 -8.80 -17.61 -10.72
C ALA A 10 -7.42 -17.43 -10.06
N VAL A 11 -7.28 -17.87 -8.81
CA VAL A 11 -5.99 -17.86 -8.07
C VAL A 11 -4.96 -18.78 -8.73
N PHE A 12 -5.33 -20.00 -9.13
CA PHE A 12 -4.44 -20.91 -9.86
C PHE A 12 -4.01 -20.35 -11.21
N LEU A 13 -4.94 -19.71 -11.96
CA LEU A 13 -4.58 -19.00 -13.19
C LEU A 13 -3.49 -17.95 -12.93
N MET A 14 -3.68 -17.12 -11.91
CA MET A 14 -2.71 -16.08 -11.58
C MET A 14 -1.40 -16.64 -11.02
N PHE A 15 -1.45 -17.76 -10.29
CA PHE A 15 -0.26 -18.50 -9.85
C PHE A 15 0.59 -18.96 -11.04
N PHE A 16 -0.01 -19.63 -12.03
CA PHE A 16 0.73 -20.11 -13.21
C PHE A 16 1.26 -18.97 -14.08
N VAL A 17 0.53 -17.87 -14.19
CA VAL A 17 0.97 -16.69 -14.91
C VAL A 17 2.15 -16.04 -14.19
N GLY A 18 2.09 -15.89 -12.86
CA GLY A 18 3.19 -15.39 -12.06
C GLY A 18 4.41 -16.28 -12.12
N LEU A 19 4.24 -17.60 -11.98
CA LEU A 19 5.32 -18.57 -12.09
C LEU A 19 6.01 -18.49 -13.46
N LYS A 20 5.23 -18.35 -14.52
CA LYS A 20 5.77 -18.16 -15.86
C LYS A 20 6.53 -16.83 -15.99
N ASP A 21 6.05 -15.76 -15.34
CA ASP A 21 6.72 -14.47 -15.37
C ASP A 21 8.04 -14.49 -14.60
N ASP A 22 8.09 -15.15 -13.46
CA ASP A 22 9.31 -15.32 -12.66
C ASP A 22 10.39 -16.12 -13.39
N ILE A 23 10.01 -17.09 -14.27
CA ILE A 23 10.95 -17.93 -15.01
C ILE A 23 11.32 -17.33 -16.36
N LEU A 24 10.34 -16.80 -17.11
CA LEU A 24 10.48 -16.48 -18.55
C LEU A 24 10.23 -15.00 -18.88
N THR A 25 9.94 -14.15 -17.91
CA THR A 25 9.58 -12.74 -18.08
C THR A 25 8.56 -12.50 -19.21
N ILE A 26 7.30 -12.42 -18.88
CA ILE A 26 6.22 -12.21 -19.85
C ILE A 26 5.92 -10.72 -20.04
N SER A 27 5.41 -10.35 -21.21
CA SER A 27 5.04 -8.96 -21.47
C SER A 27 3.86 -8.50 -20.60
N ALA A 28 3.86 -7.22 -20.19
CA ALA A 28 2.79 -6.61 -19.39
C ALA A 28 1.39 -6.81 -20.00
N ARG A 29 1.28 -6.84 -21.35
CA ARG A 29 0.01 -7.11 -22.05
C ARG A 29 -0.51 -8.51 -21.78
N LYS A 30 0.34 -9.54 -21.82
CA LYS A 30 -0.05 -10.93 -21.54
C LYS A 30 -0.47 -11.09 -20.08
N LYS A 31 0.24 -10.47 -19.16
CA LYS A 31 -0.10 -10.42 -17.73
C LYS A 31 -1.48 -9.76 -17.52
N LEU A 32 -1.74 -8.64 -18.17
CA LEU A 32 -3.03 -7.93 -18.10
C LEU A 32 -4.19 -8.78 -18.65
N ILE A 33 -4.01 -9.49 -19.77
CA ILE A 33 -5.03 -10.42 -20.31
C ILE A 33 -5.38 -11.49 -19.28
N ALA A 34 -4.38 -12.08 -18.63
CA ALA A 34 -4.62 -13.10 -17.59
C ALA A 34 -5.37 -12.52 -16.38
N GLN A 35 -5.04 -11.28 -15.96
CA GLN A 35 -5.78 -10.58 -14.90
C GLN A 35 -7.24 -10.35 -15.30
N PHE A 36 -7.53 -9.98 -16.55
CA PHE A 36 -8.89 -9.86 -17.05
C PHE A 36 -9.65 -11.18 -17.04
N LEU A 37 -8.99 -12.28 -17.42
CA LEU A 37 -9.60 -13.63 -17.36
C LEU A 37 -9.89 -14.05 -15.92
N ALA A 38 -8.96 -13.86 -14.99
CA ALA A 38 -9.17 -14.14 -13.57
C ALA A 38 -10.30 -13.27 -12.99
N ALA A 39 -10.34 -11.99 -13.31
CA ALA A 39 -11.41 -11.08 -12.91
C ALA A 39 -12.78 -11.51 -13.49
N ALA A 40 -12.83 -11.96 -14.77
CA ALA A 40 -14.05 -12.48 -15.37
C ALA A 40 -14.58 -13.72 -14.62
N MET A 41 -13.70 -14.64 -14.20
CA MET A 41 -14.09 -15.80 -13.40
C MET A 41 -14.68 -15.39 -12.06
N ILE A 42 -14.06 -14.43 -11.37
CA ILE A 42 -14.54 -13.90 -10.09
C ILE A 42 -15.92 -13.21 -10.27
N ILE A 43 -16.06 -12.37 -11.28
CA ILE A 43 -17.26 -11.55 -11.48
C ILE A 43 -18.43 -12.38 -11.99
N PHE A 44 -18.22 -13.20 -13.01
CA PHE A 44 -19.32 -13.89 -13.70
C PHE A 44 -19.62 -15.29 -13.13
N MET A 45 -18.58 -16.04 -12.72
CA MET A 45 -18.77 -17.39 -12.20
C MET A 45 -18.94 -17.42 -10.68
N ALA A 46 -18.10 -16.70 -9.94
CA ALA A 46 -18.27 -16.57 -8.49
C ALA A 46 -19.34 -15.52 -8.11
N LYS A 47 -19.84 -14.73 -9.07
CA LYS A 47 -20.83 -13.64 -8.86
C LYS A 47 -20.38 -12.58 -7.85
N ILE A 48 -19.06 -12.41 -7.69
CA ILE A 48 -18.46 -11.44 -6.78
C ILE A 48 -18.22 -10.16 -7.54
N ARG A 49 -19.04 -9.14 -7.29
CA ARG A 49 -18.96 -7.83 -7.92
C ARG A 49 -19.59 -6.76 -7.04
N PHE A 50 -19.23 -5.52 -7.24
CA PHE A 50 -19.91 -4.40 -6.61
C PHE A 50 -21.34 -4.23 -7.13
N THR A 51 -22.27 -4.02 -6.21
CA THR A 51 -23.69 -3.74 -6.49
C THR A 51 -24.14 -2.40 -5.91
N ASN A 52 -23.35 -1.82 -5.00
CA ASN A 52 -23.70 -0.60 -4.29
C ASN A 52 -22.45 0.30 -4.10
N LEU A 53 -22.63 1.61 -4.11
CA LEU A 53 -21.60 2.61 -3.85
C LEU A 53 -21.69 3.23 -2.45
N HIS A 54 -22.58 2.71 -1.58
CA HIS A 54 -22.74 3.16 -0.19
C HIS A 54 -23.00 4.67 -0.06
N GLY A 55 -23.80 5.25 -0.96
CA GLY A 55 -24.09 6.68 -0.98
C GLY A 55 -22.94 7.57 -1.47
N PHE A 56 -21.87 6.98 -2.06
CA PHE A 56 -20.80 7.79 -2.65
C PHE A 56 -21.34 8.64 -3.80
N LEU A 57 -21.16 9.97 -3.72
CA LEU A 57 -21.76 10.97 -4.63
C LEU A 57 -23.29 10.89 -4.73
N GLY A 58 -23.96 10.39 -3.68
CA GLY A 58 -25.41 10.22 -3.67
C GLY A 58 -25.93 8.98 -4.41
N ILE A 59 -25.02 8.09 -4.85
CA ILE A 59 -25.36 6.85 -5.56
C ILE A 59 -25.28 5.70 -4.57
N GLU A 60 -26.37 4.97 -4.40
CA GLU A 60 -26.41 3.73 -3.63
C GLU A 60 -26.28 2.52 -4.55
N GLU A 61 -27.38 2.05 -5.12
CA GLU A 61 -27.38 0.91 -6.03
C GLU A 61 -26.84 1.26 -7.41
N ILE A 62 -26.07 0.34 -8.00
CA ILE A 62 -25.55 0.45 -9.35
C ILE A 62 -26.01 -0.73 -10.22
N GLY A 63 -26.27 -0.46 -11.48
CA GLY A 63 -26.68 -1.48 -12.43
C GLY A 63 -25.60 -2.56 -12.66
N ILE A 64 -26.02 -3.66 -13.27
CA ILE A 64 -25.14 -4.82 -13.53
C ILE A 64 -23.89 -4.40 -14.33
N ILE A 65 -24.07 -3.58 -15.36
CA ILE A 65 -22.97 -3.17 -16.24
C ILE A 65 -21.97 -2.29 -15.48
N GLN A 66 -22.44 -1.28 -14.76
CA GLN A 66 -21.61 -0.37 -13.98
C GLN A 66 -20.83 -1.11 -12.89
N GLY A 67 -21.54 -2.00 -12.14
CA GLY A 67 -20.92 -2.83 -11.11
C GLY A 67 -19.88 -3.79 -11.66
N THR A 68 -20.15 -4.38 -12.83
CA THR A 68 -19.18 -5.24 -13.53
C THR A 68 -17.92 -4.45 -13.93
N ILE A 69 -18.06 -3.28 -14.55
CA ILE A 69 -16.93 -2.44 -14.97
C ILE A 69 -16.11 -2.00 -13.74
N LEU A 70 -16.79 -1.55 -12.68
CA LEU A 70 -16.12 -1.15 -11.42
C LEU A 70 -15.35 -2.30 -10.79
N SER A 71 -15.92 -3.51 -10.80
CA SER A 71 -15.28 -4.71 -10.23
C SER A 71 -14.06 -5.13 -11.04
N PHE A 72 -14.13 -5.12 -12.37
CA PHE A 72 -12.95 -5.33 -13.23
C PHE A 72 -11.84 -4.33 -12.91
N PHE A 73 -12.19 -3.05 -12.83
CA PHE A 73 -11.25 -2.00 -12.51
C PHE A 73 -10.59 -2.23 -11.14
N ALA A 74 -11.39 -2.49 -10.11
CA ALA A 74 -10.89 -2.71 -8.74
C ALA A 74 -9.98 -3.94 -8.65
N ILE A 75 -10.37 -5.08 -9.24
CA ILE A 75 -9.55 -6.29 -9.24
C ILE A 75 -8.20 -6.02 -9.92
N ILE A 76 -8.20 -5.44 -11.10
CA ILE A 76 -6.98 -5.16 -11.85
C ILE A 76 -6.10 -4.16 -11.11
N VAL A 77 -6.66 -3.11 -10.53
CA VAL A 77 -5.91 -2.12 -9.74
C VAL A 77 -5.28 -2.77 -8.50
N ILE A 78 -6.04 -3.56 -7.74
CA ILE A 78 -5.54 -4.22 -6.53
C ILE A 78 -4.44 -5.22 -6.89
N VAL A 79 -4.66 -6.10 -7.88
CA VAL A 79 -3.65 -7.09 -8.31
C VAL A 79 -2.34 -6.41 -8.73
N ASN A 80 -2.42 -5.35 -9.55
CA ASN A 80 -1.22 -4.62 -9.95
C ASN A 80 -0.58 -3.83 -8.80
N ALA A 81 -1.37 -3.28 -7.87
CA ALA A 81 -0.84 -2.57 -6.71
C ALA A 81 -0.04 -3.52 -5.80
N PHE A 82 -0.53 -4.75 -5.57
CA PHE A 82 0.19 -5.77 -4.82
C PHE A 82 1.47 -6.22 -5.53
N ASN A 83 1.43 -6.39 -6.84
CA ASN A 83 2.62 -6.72 -7.63
C ASN A 83 3.67 -5.61 -7.61
N LEU A 84 3.27 -4.35 -7.73
CA LEU A 84 4.18 -3.20 -7.72
C LEU A 84 4.76 -2.88 -6.34
N MET A 85 4.09 -3.26 -5.25
CA MET A 85 4.63 -3.02 -3.90
C MET A 85 5.65 -4.09 -3.46
N ASP A 86 5.79 -5.21 -4.15
CA ASP A 86 6.76 -6.27 -3.84
C ASP A 86 8.19 -5.86 -4.27
N GLY A 87 8.67 -4.73 -3.75
CA GLY A 87 9.98 -4.17 -4.09
C GLY A 87 11.04 -4.29 -3.00
N ILE A 88 10.67 -4.66 -1.77
CA ILE A 88 11.57 -4.87 -0.63
C ILE A 88 11.09 -5.99 0.27
N ASP A 89 12.05 -6.62 0.97
CA ASP A 89 11.78 -7.76 1.85
C ASP A 89 10.70 -7.47 2.89
N GLY A 90 9.72 -8.34 2.99
CA GLY A 90 8.64 -8.32 3.95
C GLY A 90 7.54 -7.30 3.68
N LEU A 91 7.66 -6.41 2.73
CA LEU A 91 6.69 -5.34 2.54
C LEU A 91 5.35 -5.88 2.05
N CYS A 92 5.35 -6.60 0.93
CA CYS A 92 4.14 -7.19 0.38
C CYS A 92 3.50 -8.19 1.36
N ALA A 93 4.30 -9.10 1.92
CA ALA A 93 3.84 -10.07 2.90
C ALA A 93 3.27 -9.41 4.17
N GLY A 94 3.99 -8.44 4.75
CA GLY A 94 3.59 -7.77 5.98
C GLY A 94 2.30 -6.96 5.84
N LEU A 95 2.14 -6.21 4.75
CA LEU A 95 0.92 -5.46 4.48
C LEU A 95 -0.26 -6.38 4.14
N SER A 96 -0.01 -7.49 3.42
CA SER A 96 -1.02 -8.51 3.16
C SER A 96 -1.53 -9.16 4.45
N MET A 97 -0.62 -9.54 5.36
CA MET A 97 -1.01 -10.09 6.66
C MET A 97 -1.82 -9.08 7.48
N LEU A 98 -1.38 -7.83 7.53
CA LEU A 98 -2.09 -6.77 8.26
C LEU A 98 -3.51 -6.58 7.71
N ALA A 99 -3.65 -6.44 6.39
CA ALA A 99 -4.95 -6.28 5.74
C ALA A 99 -5.84 -7.50 5.94
N ALA A 100 -5.31 -8.71 5.68
CA ALA A 100 -6.06 -9.96 5.84
C ALA A 100 -6.48 -10.20 7.30
N THR A 101 -5.67 -9.80 8.30
CA THR A 101 -6.05 -9.87 9.70
C THR A 101 -7.21 -8.94 10.01
N VAL A 102 -7.18 -7.71 9.52
CA VAL A 102 -8.27 -6.73 9.75
C VAL A 102 -9.57 -7.18 9.10
N PHE A 103 -9.55 -7.55 7.81
CA PHE A 103 -10.73 -8.06 7.12
C PHE A 103 -11.24 -9.36 7.74
N GLY A 104 -10.35 -10.31 8.03
CA GLY A 104 -10.70 -11.59 8.65
C GLY A 104 -11.34 -11.42 10.03
N SER A 105 -10.85 -10.50 10.85
CA SER A 105 -11.44 -10.17 12.14
C SER A 105 -12.84 -9.58 11.98
N TRP A 106 -13.04 -8.68 11.03
CA TRP A 106 -14.34 -8.13 10.75
C TRP A 106 -15.31 -9.21 10.23
N PHE A 107 -14.91 -10.04 9.26
CA PHE A 107 -15.74 -11.16 8.78
C PHE A 107 -16.11 -12.13 9.90
N PHE A 108 -15.19 -12.38 10.83
CA PHE A 108 -15.45 -13.27 11.97
C PHE A 108 -16.52 -12.71 12.90
N VAL A 109 -16.40 -11.44 13.31
CA VAL A 109 -17.37 -10.83 14.25
C VAL A 109 -18.73 -10.56 13.60
N SER A 110 -18.77 -10.33 12.28
CA SER A 110 -20.02 -10.14 11.51
C SER A 110 -20.66 -11.46 11.04
N GLY A 111 -20.10 -12.64 11.40
CA GLY A 111 -20.67 -13.95 11.10
C GLY A 111 -20.39 -14.50 9.71
N HIS A 112 -19.56 -13.86 8.91
CA HIS A 112 -19.14 -14.31 7.57
C HIS A 112 -17.95 -15.27 7.66
N PHE A 113 -18.14 -16.42 8.32
CA PHE A 113 -17.06 -17.35 8.68
C PHE A 113 -16.26 -17.88 7.49
N ASP A 114 -16.87 -18.08 6.34
CA ASP A 114 -16.20 -18.56 5.13
C ASP A 114 -15.07 -17.60 4.70
N TYR A 115 -15.34 -16.28 4.70
CA TYR A 115 -14.35 -15.26 4.36
C TYR A 115 -13.37 -14.99 5.50
N ALA A 116 -13.79 -15.18 6.75
CA ALA A 116 -12.87 -15.17 7.89
C ALA A 116 -11.84 -16.29 7.77
N ILE A 117 -12.27 -17.52 7.45
CA ILE A 117 -11.37 -18.67 7.22
C ILE A 117 -10.41 -18.39 6.07
N LEU A 118 -10.91 -17.88 4.94
CA LEU A 118 -10.07 -17.51 3.79
C LEU A 118 -8.99 -16.50 4.20
N SER A 119 -9.38 -15.45 4.93
CA SER A 119 -8.48 -14.38 5.36
C SER A 119 -7.44 -14.88 6.36
N PHE A 120 -7.83 -15.65 7.39
CA PHE A 120 -6.88 -16.17 8.38
C PHE A 120 -6.00 -17.30 7.83
N SER A 121 -6.50 -18.11 6.87
CA SER A 121 -5.66 -19.08 6.15
C SER A 121 -4.57 -18.38 5.37
N LEU A 122 -4.90 -17.23 4.72
CA LEU A 122 -3.93 -16.40 4.04
C LEU A 122 -2.88 -15.86 5.02
N VAL A 123 -3.29 -15.35 6.19
CA VAL A 123 -2.36 -14.89 7.25
C VAL A 123 -1.42 -16.00 7.67
N GLY A 124 -1.95 -17.22 7.93
CA GLY A 124 -1.15 -18.37 8.32
C GLY A 124 -0.11 -18.77 7.27
N ALA A 125 -0.52 -18.80 5.99
CA ALA A 125 0.36 -19.12 4.89
C ALA A 125 1.50 -18.07 4.71
N ILE A 126 1.15 -16.78 4.82
CA ILE A 126 2.13 -15.70 4.65
C ILE A 126 3.05 -15.56 5.87
N LEU A 127 2.62 -15.92 7.07
CA LEU A 127 3.42 -15.77 8.29
C LEU A 127 4.76 -16.52 8.20
N GLY A 128 4.72 -17.79 7.77
CA GLY A 128 5.93 -18.57 7.53
C GLY A 128 6.82 -17.96 6.45
N PHE A 129 6.21 -17.56 5.33
CA PHE A 129 6.92 -16.86 4.25
C PHE A 129 7.59 -15.58 4.74
N PHE A 130 6.87 -14.71 5.48
CA PHE A 130 7.38 -13.45 6.01
C PHE A 130 8.63 -13.66 6.86
N PHE A 131 8.62 -14.69 7.71
CA PHE A 131 9.77 -15.01 8.56
C PHE A 131 11.02 -15.31 7.71
N TYR A 132 10.91 -16.18 6.71
CA TYR A 132 12.06 -16.51 5.84
C TYR A 132 12.45 -15.35 4.92
N ASN A 133 11.50 -14.56 4.44
CA ASN A 133 11.76 -13.43 3.57
C ASN A 133 12.49 -12.28 4.31
N VAL A 134 12.09 -11.97 5.56
CA VAL A 134 12.67 -10.87 6.35
C VAL A 134 13.92 -11.30 7.11
N TYR A 135 13.92 -12.49 7.71
CA TYR A 135 14.96 -12.95 8.62
C TYR A 135 15.84 -14.07 8.07
N GLY A 136 15.44 -14.68 6.97
CA GLY A 136 16.23 -15.70 6.30
C GLY A 136 17.57 -15.14 5.82
N ASN A 137 18.68 -15.74 6.29
CA ASN A 137 20.02 -15.35 5.82
C ASN A 137 20.37 -16.17 4.56
N LYS A 138 20.80 -17.43 4.76
CA LYS A 138 21.16 -18.32 3.65
C LYS A 138 19.94 -18.92 2.94
N ASN A 139 18.81 -19.06 3.64
CA ASN A 139 17.56 -19.66 3.15
C ASN A 139 16.49 -18.60 2.89
N ARG A 140 16.90 -17.42 2.42
CA ARG A 140 15.96 -16.35 2.08
C ARG A 140 15.13 -16.76 0.87
N ILE A 141 13.82 -16.55 0.96
CA ILE A 141 12.87 -16.74 -0.12
C ILE A 141 12.31 -15.41 -0.59
N PHE A 142 11.93 -15.32 -1.86
CA PHE A 142 11.36 -14.13 -2.46
C PHE A 142 9.92 -14.40 -2.87
N MET A 143 9.08 -13.37 -2.88
CA MET A 143 7.67 -13.50 -3.23
C MET A 143 7.49 -13.66 -4.74
N GLY A 144 8.18 -12.84 -5.51
CA GLY A 144 8.08 -12.80 -6.96
C GLY A 144 6.69 -12.43 -7.47
N ASP A 145 6.54 -12.48 -8.78
CA ASP A 145 5.25 -12.25 -9.42
C ASP A 145 4.24 -13.35 -9.09
N THR A 146 4.71 -14.58 -8.85
CA THR A 146 3.87 -15.71 -8.42
C THR A 146 3.10 -15.36 -7.15
N GLY A 147 3.80 -14.93 -6.09
CA GLY A 147 3.18 -14.65 -4.81
C GLY A 147 2.35 -13.36 -4.82
N SER A 148 2.87 -12.29 -5.38
CA SER A 148 2.22 -10.99 -5.37
C SER A 148 0.92 -10.95 -6.19
N LEU A 149 0.87 -11.64 -7.35
CA LEU A 149 -0.35 -11.75 -8.16
C LEU A 149 -1.43 -12.59 -7.46
N VAL A 150 -1.04 -13.69 -6.81
CA VAL A 150 -1.95 -14.52 -5.99
C VAL A 150 -2.53 -13.71 -4.84
N LEU A 151 -1.67 -12.99 -4.09
CA LEU A 151 -2.11 -12.15 -2.97
C LEU A 151 -3.07 -11.05 -3.42
N GLY A 152 -2.74 -10.36 -4.51
CA GLY A 152 -3.60 -9.32 -5.08
C GLY A 152 -4.97 -9.86 -5.50
N THR A 153 -5.00 -11.08 -6.09
CA THR A 153 -6.24 -11.73 -6.51
C THR A 153 -7.13 -12.09 -5.31
N ILE A 154 -6.58 -12.73 -4.28
CA ILE A 154 -7.34 -13.08 -3.07
C ILE A 154 -7.80 -11.79 -2.35
N MET A 155 -6.91 -10.80 -2.24
CA MET A 155 -7.24 -9.55 -1.57
C MET A 155 -8.35 -8.77 -2.29
N SER A 156 -8.40 -8.81 -3.62
CA SER A 156 -9.49 -8.17 -4.39
C SER A 156 -10.85 -8.80 -4.09
N VAL A 157 -10.91 -10.12 -3.95
CA VAL A 157 -12.13 -10.84 -3.53
C VAL A 157 -12.55 -10.42 -2.12
N ILE A 158 -11.62 -10.41 -1.17
CA ILE A 158 -11.83 -9.99 0.22
C ILE A 158 -12.40 -8.56 0.27
N VAL A 159 -11.81 -7.64 -0.48
CA VAL A 159 -12.24 -6.23 -0.53
C VAL A 159 -13.65 -6.09 -1.10
N ILE A 160 -13.96 -6.75 -2.22
CA ILE A 160 -15.30 -6.66 -2.81
C ILE A 160 -16.33 -7.22 -1.84
N GLN A 161 -16.11 -8.38 -1.25
CA GLN A 161 -17.04 -9.00 -0.32
C GLN A 161 -17.20 -8.20 0.98
N PHE A 162 -16.13 -7.60 1.48
CA PHE A 162 -16.22 -6.69 2.62
C PHE A 162 -17.17 -5.53 2.33
N ASN A 163 -17.13 -4.96 1.14
CA ASN A 163 -18.05 -3.89 0.76
C ASN A 163 -19.48 -4.40 0.57
N GLU A 164 -19.67 -5.52 -0.13
CA GLU A 164 -21.00 -6.09 -0.38
C GLU A 164 -21.73 -6.49 0.91
N PHE A 165 -21.03 -7.08 1.88
CA PHE A 165 -21.63 -7.44 3.17
C PHE A 165 -21.93 -6.23 4.07
N ASN A 166 -21.40 -5.05 3.76
CA ASN A 166 -21.69 -3.81 4.48
C ASN A 166 -22.77 -2.95 3.81
N ILE A 167 -23.50 -3.46 2.82
CA ILE A 167 -24.63 -2.73 2.21
C ILE A 167 -25.78 -2.59 3.21
N ASP A 168 -26.12 -3.69 3.90
CA ASP A 168 -27.17 -3.67 4.92
C ASP A 168 -26.63 -3.12 6.25
N GLN A 169 -26.93 -1.86 6.52
CA GLN A 169 -26.50 -1.15 7.73
C GLN A 169 -27.22 -1.60 9.01
N THR A 170 -28.22 -2.48 8.91
CA THR A 170 -28.92 -3.03 10.08
C THR A 170 -28.18 -4.22 10.69
N GLN A 171 -27.22 -4.79 9.97
CA GLN A 171 -26.41 -5.93 10.43
C GLN A 171 -25.46 -5.52 11.57
N PRO A 172 -25.22 -6.44 12.53
CA PRO A 172 -24.22 -6.21 13.57
C PRO A 172 -22.82 -5.90 12.97
N PHE A 173 -22.15 -4.91 13.54
CA PHE A 173 -20.81 -4.48 13.10
C PHE A 173 -20.74 -3.92 11.67
N ALA A 174 -21.88 -3.53 11.06
CA ALA A 174 -21.90 -2.88 9.76
C ALA A 174 -21.06 -1.59 9.76
N ILE A 175 -20.31 -1.37 8.69
CA ILE A 175 -19.40 -0.24 8.51
C ILE A 175 -20.02 0.76 7.53
N ALA A 176 -20.42 1.93 8.03
CA ALA A 176 -21.15 2.92 7.26
C ALA A 176 -20.39 3.43 6.02
N SER A 177 -19.07 3.53 6.12
CA SER A 177 -18.20 4.01 5.03
C SER A 177 -17.31 2.88 4.50
N ALA A 178 -17.85 1.67 4.29
CA ALA A 178 -17.09 0.48 3.92
C ALA A 178 -16.14 0.67 2.72
N PRO A 179 -16.49 1.34 1.61
CA PRO A 179 -15.56 1.59 0.51
C PRO A 179 -14.37 2.46 0.92
N ALA A 180 -14.58 3.47 1.77
CA ALA A 180 -13.50 4.30 2.27
C ALA A 180 -12.61 3.53 3.26
N VAL A 181 -13.21 2.72 4.13
CA VAL A 181 -12.47 1.89 5.10
C VAL A 181 -11.63 0.84 4.38
N SER A 182 -12.19 0.11 3.41
CA SER A 182 -11.45 -0.89 2.64
C SER A 182 -10.30 -0.26 1.83
N PHE A 183 -10.51 0.93 1.25
CA PHE A 183 -9.44 1.71 0.61
C PHE A 183 -8.36 2.11 1.62
N GLY A 184 -8.76 2.54 2.83
CA GLY A 184 -7.84 2.90 3.90
C GLY A 184 -7.03 1.72 4.45
N ILE A 185 -7.59 0.51 4.50
CA ILE A 185 -6.86 -0.72 4.85
C ILE A 185 -5.76 -0.98 3.82
N LEU A 186 -6.04 -0.77 2.54
CA LEU A 186 -5.10 -0.94 1.43
C LEU A 186 -4.44 0.38 0.99
N ILE A 187 -4.37 1.38 1.87
CA ILE A 187 -3.92 2.73 1.47
C ILE A 187 -2.52 2.72 0.86
N TYR A 188 -1.59 1.93 1.42
CA TYR A 188 -0.22 1.93 0.93
C TYR A 188 -0.15 1.43 -0.53
N PRO A 189 -0.57 0.19 -0.87
CA PRO A 189 -0.49 -0.27 -2.25
C PRO A 189 -1.28 0.61 -3.22
N LEU A 190 -2.46 1.10 -2.84
CA LEU A 190 -3.33 1.85 -3.73
C LEU A 190 -2.83 3.28 -3.98
N ILE A 191 -2.52 4.05 -2.93
CA ILE A 191 -2.04 5.44 -3.11
C ILE A 191 -0.65 5.47 -3.74
N ASP A 192 0.26 4.56 -3.37
CA ASP A 192 1.60 4.55 -3.95
C ASP A 192 1.55 4.23 -5.46
N THR A 193 0.73 3.27 -5.85
CA THR A 193 0.50 2.94 -7.26
C THR A 193 -0.18 4.09 -8.01
N LEU A 194 -1.26 4.65 -7.47
CA LEU A 194 -1.98 5.78 -8.07
C LEU A 194 -1.07 6.98 -8.28
N ARG A 195 -0.25 7.30 -7.28
CA ARG A 195 0.73 8.39 -7.35
C ARG A 195 1.75 8.18 -8.47
N VAL A 196 2.33 6.98 -8.57
CA VAL A 196 3.32 6.67 -9.61
C VAL A 196 2.66 6.71 -10.99
N PHE A 197 1.46 6.17 -11.14
CA PHE A 197 0.67 6.23 -12.37
C PHE A 197 0.41 7.68 -12.79
N THR A 198 -0.06 8.51 -11.86
CA THR A 198 -0.34 9.93 -12.13
C THR A 198 0.93 10.67 -12.58
N ILE A 199 2.05 10.49 -11.88
CA ILE A 199 3.33 11.11 -12.26
C ILE A 199 3.75 10.68 -13.67
N ARG A 200 3.60 9.41 -14.01
CA ARG A 200 3.98 8.89 -15.33
C ARG A 200 3.08 9.39 -16.45
N LEU A 201 1.78 9.42 -16.21
CA LEU A 201 0.83 9.99 -17.18
C LEU A 201 1.13 11.47 -17.45
N LEU A 202 1.42 12.26 -16.40
CA LEU A 202 1.83 13.68 -16.55
C LEU A 202 3.16 13.84 -17.29
N GLN A 203 4.01 12.81 -17.31
CA GLN A 203 5.26 12.78 -18.08
C GLN A 203 5.12 12.14 -19.46
N PHE A 204 3.90 11.82 -19.89
CA PHE A 204 3.61 11.11 -21.15
C PHE A 204 4.34 9.77 -21.28
N LYS A 205 4.55 9.06 -20.13
CA LYS A 205 5.18 7.75 -20.07
C LYS A 205 4.15 6.67 -19.77
N SER A 206 4.38 5.46 -20.27
CA SER A 206 3.52 4.33 -19.94
C SER A 206 3.49 4.06 -18.43
N PRO A 207 2.33 3.98 -17.78
CA PRO A 207 2.20 3.70 -16.35
C PRO A 207 2.54 2.24 -15.98
N PHE A 208 2.60 1.33 -16.94
CA PHE A 208 2.80 -0.11 -16.74
C PHE A 208 4.28 -0.56 -16.76
N VAL A 209 5.22 0.35 -16.83
CA VAL A 209 6.66 0.03 -16.79
C VAL A 209 7.17 0.22 -15.36
N ALA A 210 8.07 -0.64 -14.88
CA ALA A 210 8.68 -0.56 -13.56
C ALA A 210 9.26 0.83 -13.26
N ASP A 211 9.02 1.36 -12.06
CA ASP A 211 9.46 2.68 -11.63
C ASP A 211 10.15 2.63 -10.27
N LYS A 212 11.15 3.48 -10.07
CA LYS A 212 11.88 3.63 -8.80
C LYS A 212 11.32 4.75 -7.91
N ASN A 213 10.15 5.30 -8.24
CA ASN A 213 9.52 6.40 -7.50
C ASN A 213 8.62 5.93 -6.34
N HIS A 214 8.45 4.62 -6.15
CA HIS A 214 7.67 4.08 -5.03
C HIS A 214 8.23 4.51 -3.67
N LEU A 215 7.36 4.62 -2.65
CA LEU A 215 7.72 5.11 -1.33
C LEU A 215 8.86 4.31 -0.69
N HIS A 216 8.84 2.98 -0.83
CA HIS A 216 9.90 2.12 -0.29
C HIS A 216 11.27 2.43 -0.89
N HIS A 217 11.37 2.70 -2.19
CA HIS A 217 12.62 3.13 -2.82
C HIS A 217 13.11 4.49 -2.30
N ARG A 218 12.19 5.41 -1.99
CA ARG A 218 12.53 6.70 -1.39
C ARG A 218 13.08 6.55 0.02
N LEU A 219 12.51 5.64 0.85
CA LEU A 219 13.04 5.34 2.18
C LEU A 219 14.44 4.72 2.11
N LEU A 220 14.69 3.79 1.17
CA LEU A 220 16.02 3.25 0.92
C LEU A 220 17.02 4.35 0.51
N THR A 221 16.60 5.30 -0.33
CA THR A 221 17.43 6.45 -0.72
C THR A 221 17.78 7.36 0.47
N LEU A 222 16.93 7.41 1.50
CA LEU A 222 17.20 8.11 2.77
C LEU A 222 18.12 7.32 3.72
N GLY A 223 18.55 6.10 3.34
CA GLY A 223 19.46 5.26 4.11
C GLY A 223 18.76 4.26 5.05
N PHE A 224 17.46 4.03 4.89
CA PHE A 224 16.77 2.97 5.63
C PHE A 224 17.20 1.60 5.10
N SER A 225 17.38 0.62 5.98
CA SER A 225 17.48 -0.78 5.56
C SER A 225 16.10 -1.30 5.11
N HIS A 226 16.05 -2.39 4.35
CA HIS A 226 14.79 -3.03 3.92
C HIS A 226 13.85 -3.25 5.10
N ARG A 227 14.31 -3.89 6.17
CA ARG A 227 13.52 -4.15 7.40
C ARG A 227 12.97 -2.86 8.01
N LYS A 228 13.82 -1.82 8.15
CA LYS A 228 13.40 -0.55 8.73
C LYS A 228 12.35 0.14 7.87
N ALA A 229 12.49 0.11 6.56
CA ALA A 229 11.51 0.65 5.62
C ALA A 229 10.18 -0.11 5.72
N THR A 230 10.21 -1.44 5.70
CA THR A 230 9.03 -2.31 5.84
C THR A 230 8.26 -2.03 7.13
N TYR A 231 8.92 -2.06 8.29
CA TYR A 231 8.25 -1.79 9.57
C TYR A 231 7.71 -0.35 9.66
N THR A 232 8.44 0.63 9.13
CA THR A 232 7.95 2.02 9.08
C THR A 232 6.65 2.10 8.27
N ILE A 233 6.62 1.48 7.08
CA ILE A 233 5.43 1.49 6.23
C ILE A 233 4.27 0.72 6.86
N MET A 234 4.52 -0.46 7.46
CA MET A 234 3.50 -1.23 8.17
C MET A 234 2.91 -0.44 9.34
N THR A 235 3.73 0.25 10.12
CA THR A 235 3.27 1.10 11.23
C THR A 235 2.43 2.26 10.72
N MET A 236 2.85 2.93 9.64
CA MET A 236 2.06 3.98 9.00
C MET A 236 0.71 3.45 8.51
N ASN A 237 0.69 2.29 7.85
CA ASN A 237 -0.54 1.66 7.38
C ASN A 237 -1.47 1.29 8.54
N LEU A 238 -0.94 0.76 9.64
CA LEU A 238 -1.72 0.45 10.83
C LEU A 238 -2.37 1.70 11.44
N ILE A 239 -1.63 2.82 11.53
CA ILE A 239 -2.19 4.10 12.01
C ILE A 239 -3.33 4.55 11.10
N PHE A 240 -3.18 4.41 9.78
CA PHE A 240 -4.25 4.71 8.84
C PHE A 240 -5.48 3.82 9.04
N ILE A 241 -5.29 2.51 9.19
CA ILE A 241 -6.38 1.57 9.47
C ILE A 241 -7.16 2.03 10.71
N LEU A 242 -6.47 2.28 11.82
CA LEU A 242 -7.11 2.74 13.05
C LEU A 242 -7.84 4.08 12.84
N SER A 243 -7.27 4.99 12.07
CA SER A 243 -7.88 6.29 11.77
C SER A 243 -9.16 6.17 10.94
N VAL A 244 -9.18 5.32 9.88
CA VAL A 244 -10.39 5.18 9.05
C VAL A 244 -11.51 4.44 9.79
N PHE A 245 -11.20 3.48 10.67
CA PHE A 245 -12.19 2.88 11.56
C PHE A 245 -12.75 3.89 12.57
N ALA A 246 -11.93 4.75 13.16
CA ALA A 246 -12.38 5.81 14.07
C ALA A 246 -13.27 6.84 13.36
N LEU A 247 -13.01 7.11 12.08
CA LEU A 247 -13.71 8.13 11.30
C LEU A 247 -14.87 7.58 10.44
N GLN A 248 -15.13 6.28 10.44
CA GLN A 248 -16.11 5.64 9.53
C GLN A 248 -17.51 6.28 9.55
N ASN A 249 -17.93 6.85 10.67
CA ASN A 249 -19.26 7.41 10.87
C ASN A 249 -19.43 8.88 10.42
N ILE A 250 -18.35 9.54 9.99
CA ILE A 250 -18.43 10.96 9.54
C ILE A 250 -18.92 11.10 8.09
N GLY A 251 -19.13 9.97 7.39
CA GLY A 251 -19.58 9.89 6.00
C GLY A 251 -18.45 9.61 5.01
N ILE A 252 -18.78 8.80 4.00
CA ILE A 252 -17.83 8.23 3.04
C ILE A 252 -16.95 9.28 2.34
N ILE A 253 -17.53 10.42 1.91
CA ILE A 253 -16.80 11.48 1.20
C ILE A 253 -15.75 12.11 2.12
N LYS A 254 -16.10 12.39 3.39
CA LYS A 254 -15.17 12.99 4.33
C LYS A 254 -14.01 12.05 4.68
N VAL A 255 -14.30 10.75 4.84
CA VAL A 255 -13.27 9.73 5.06
C VAL A 255 -12.35 9.62 3.83
N MET A 256 -12.90 9.62 2.61
CA MET A 256 -12.10 9.62 1.38
C MET A 256 -11.21 10.86 1.27
N VAL A 257 -11.74 12.06 1.55
CA VAL A 257 -10.94 13.30 1.56
C VAL A 257 -9.80 13.19 2.59
N PHE A 258 -10.09 12.69 3.80
CA PHE A 258 -9.07 12.43 4.82
C PHE A 258 -7.97 11.51 4.27
N ILE A 259 -8.34 10.39 3.66
CA ILE A 259 -7.40 9.40 3.10
C ILE A 259 -6.48 10.04 2.04
N PHE A 260 -7.05 10.78 1.08
CA PHE A 260 -6.26 11.39 0.01
C PHE A 260 -5.37 12.52 0.51
N VAL A 261 -5.84 13.37 1.42
CA VAL A 261 -5.08 14.49 1.97
C VAL A 261 -3.95 13.98 2.86
N PHE A 262 -4.28 13.22 3.89
CA PHE A 262 -3.27 12.70 4.83
C PHE A 262 -2.36 11.66 4.21
N GLY A 263 -2.91 10.76 3.39
CA GLY A 263 -2.11 9.82 2.60
C GLY A 263 -1.13 10.57 1.71
N GLY A 264 -1.61 11.52 0.91
CA GLY A 264 -0.78 12.33 0.03
C GLY A 264 0.35 13.05 0.78
N ILE A 265 0.06 13.66 1.93
CA ILE A 265 1.06 14.32 2.78
C ILE A 265 2.12 13.32 3.24
N LEU A 266 1.73 12.19 3.81
CA LEU A 266 2.67 11.19 4.32
C LEU A 266 3.58 10.63 3.22
N PHE A 267 3.04 10.37 2.04
CA PHE A 267 3.83 9.90 0.90
C PHE A 267 4.76 10.97 0.31
N MET A 268 4.50 12.27 0.57
CA MET A 268 5.39 13.36 0.15
C MET A 268 6.55 13.62 1.12
N ILE A 269 6.44 13.27 2.39
CA ILE A 269 7.49 13.51 3.40
C ILE A 269 8.88 13.02 2.97
N PRO A 270 9.07 11.75 2.54
CA PRO A 270 10.39 11.28 2.10
C PRO A 270 10.93 12.02 0.88
N ALA A 271 10.04 12.38 -0.07
CA ALA A 271 10.42 13.16 -1.24
C ALA A 271 10.97 14.54 -0.86
N TYR A 272 10.32 15.22 0.07
CA TYR A 272 10.78 16.51 0.60
C TYR A 272 12.19 16.40 1.21
N PHE A 273 12.43 15.39 2.05
CA PHE A 273 13.75 15.20 2.66
C PHE A 273 14.85 14.88 1.64
N ILE A 274 14.55 14.07 0.61
CA ILE A 274 15.49 13.78 -0.48
C ILE A 274 15.82 15.05 -1.25
N GLN A 275 14.80 15.84 -1.60
CA GLN A 275 15.00 17.09 -2.34
C GLN A 275 15.80 18.10 -1.53
N LYS A 276 15.49 18.26 -0.25
CA LYS A 276 16.25 19.11 0.67
C LYS A 276 17.71 18.68 0.79
N GLY A 277 17.97 17.37 0.87
CA GLY A 277 19.34 16.83 0.88
C GLY A 277 20.13 17.15 -0.41
N LYS A 278 19.47 17.02 -1.59
CA LYS A 278 20.08 17.38 -2.88
C LYS A 278 20.41 18.88 -2.96
N LEU A 279 19.50 19.75 -2.50
CA LEU A 279 19.72 21.19 -2.48
C LEU A 279 20.89 21.57 -1.57
N ILE A 280 21.01 20.94 -0.40
CA ILE A 280 22.12 21.17 0.53
C ILE A 280 23.43 20.75 -0.14
N LYS A 281 23.51 19.55 -0.75
CA LYS A 281 24.72 19.08 -1.45
C LYS A 281 25.11 20.00 -2.61
N LYS A 282 24.14 20.45 -3.42
CA LYS A 282 24.38 21.39 -4.52
C LYS A 282 24.96 22.71 -4.01
N ARG A 283 24.41 23.25 -2.93
CA ARG A 283 24.89 24.49 -2.30
C ARG A 283 26.29 24.32 -1.73
N ASP A 284 26.56 23.18 -1.05
CA ASP A 284 27.88 22.89 -0.50
C ASP A 284 28.95 22.74 -1.62
N HIS A 285 28.57 22.11 -2.73
CA HIS A 285 29.45 22.00 -3.91
C HIS A 285 29.72 23.36 -4.54
N GLN A 286 28.74 24.21 -4.75
CA GLN A 286 28.94 25.56 -5.24
C GLN A 286 29.82 26.40 -4.32
N GLN A 287 29.66 26.28 -3.00
CA GLN A 287 30.53 26.97 -2.04
C GLN A 287 31.98 26.44 -2.07
N GLN A 288 32.15 25.14 -2.31
CA GLN A 288 33.49 24.55 -2.48
C GLN A 288 34.19 25.06 -3.74
N LEU A 289 33.46 25.32 -4.82
CA LEU A 289 33.98 25.92 -6.05
C LEU A 289 34.37 27.40 -5.87
N LEU A 290 33.53 28.15 -5.10
CA LEU A 290 33.79 29.57 -4.84
C LEU A 290 34.87 29.83 -3.81
N PHE A 291 35.10 28.93 -2.86
CA PHE A 291 36.07 29.02 -1.77
C PHE A 291 36.91 27.75 -1.69
N PRO A 292 37.85 27.51 -2.62
CA PRO A 292 38.66 26.31 -2.59
C PRO A 292 39.66 26.28 -1.41
N GLY A 293 39.92 25.07 -0.88
CA GLY A 293 40.96 24.85 0.12
C GLY A 293 40.58 25.09 1.59
N SER A 294 41.42 25.81 2.33
CA SER A 294 41.26 26.03 3.77
C SER A 294 40.05 26.92 4.12
N ALA A 295 39.72 27.90 3.27
CA ALA A 295 38.60 28.80 3.46
C ALA A 295 37.26 28.07 3.52
N TYR A 296 37.01 27.08 2.64
CA TYR A 296 35.81 26.26 2.70
C TYR A 296 35.72 25.44 3.98
N ARG A 297 36.83 24.83 4.43
CA ARG A 297 36.90 24.08 5.68
C ARG A 297 36.56 24.98 6.90
N HIS A 298 37.05 26.19 6.93
CA HIS A 298 36.77 27.18 7.98
C HIS A 298 35.28 27.55 8.05
N LEU A 299 34.64 27.84 6.90
CA LEU A 299 33.22 28.15 6.79
C LEU A 299 32.36 26.97 7.21
N LYS A 300 32.71 25.75 6.80
CA LYS A 300 31.98 24.53 7.19
C LYS A 300 32.07 24.25 8.68
N ASN A 301 33.25 24.43 9.29
CA ASN A 301 33.45 24.26 10.73
C ASN A 301 32.71 25.32 11.54
N ARG A 302 32.68 26.58 11.10
CA ARG A 302 31.96 27.67 11.76
C ARG A 302 30.43 27.43 11.72
N ARG A 303 29.89 26.93 10.60
CA ARG A 303 28.47 26.55 10.50
C ARG A 303 28.11 25.38 11.42
N ASN A 304 28.96 24.38 11.52
CA ASN A 304 28.77 23.24 12.42
C ASN A 304 28.81 23.70 13.89
N ALA A 305 29.74 24.57 14.25
CA ALA A 305 29.83 25.15 15.59
C ALA A 305 28.57 25.95 15.97
N ILE A 306 28.05 26.77 15.04
CA ILE A 306 26.78 27.51 15.27
C ILE A 306 25.59 26.58 15.43
N LYS A 307 25.51 25.48 14.65
CA LYS A 307 24.46 24.47 14.81
C LYS A 307 24.52 23.76 16.14
N VAL A 308 25.72 23.41 16.59
CA VAL A 308 25.94 22.77 17.89
C VAL A 308 25.56 23.75 19.02
N ALA A 309 26.00 24.99 18.96
CA ALA A 309 25.65 26.02 19.94
C ALA A 309 24.13 26.25 20.04
N ARG A 310 23.42 26.32 18.90
CA ARG A 310 21.94 26.44 18.89
C ARG A 310 21.22 25.22 19.48
N ARG A 311 21.75 24.00 19.31
CA ARG A 311 21.20 22.80 19.94
C ARG A 311 21.42 22.81 21.45
N TRP A 312 22.57 23.28 21.91
CA TRP A 312 22.87 23.41 23.34
C TRP A 312 22.00 24.47 24.05
N THR A 313 21.78 25.62 23.40
CA THR A 313 20.89 26.65 23.93
C THR A 313 19.43 26.19 23.99
N ALA A 314 18.94 25.48 22.97
CA ALA A 314 17.59 24.90 22.98
C ALA A 314 17.41 23.82 24.04
N ALA A 315 18.41 22.91 24.21
CA ALA A 315 18.38 21.88 25.25
C ALA A 315 18.43 22.46 26.68
N ARG A 316 19.19 23.57 26.85
CA ARG A 316 19.28 24.26 28.13
C ARG A 316 17.97 24.99 28.48
N ALA A 317 17.29 25.57 27.49
CA ALA A 317 15.98 26.20 27.67
C ALA A 317 14.91 25.18 28.08
N LEU A 318 14.92 23.99 27.49
CA LEU A 318 14.01 22.87 27.84
C LEU A 318 14.25 22.33 29.26
N ASN A 319 15.51 22.24 29.68
CA ASN A 319 15.84 21.79 31.05
C ASN A 319 15.46 22.80 32.13
N ILE A 320 15.48 24.11 31.83
CA ILE A 320 15.04 25.15 32.77
C ILE A 320 13.51 25.17 32.91
N GLN A 321 12.76 24.83 31.84
CA GLN A 321 11.29 24.70 31.91
C GLN A 321 10.81 23.46 32.69
N ASN A 322 11.62 22.40 32.77
CA ASN A 322 11.29 21.18 33.51
C ASN A 322 11.78 21.19 34.98
N SER A 323 12.43 22.24 35.42
CA SER A 323 12.95 22.41 36.80
C SER A 323 12.20 23.45 37.63
N ASN A 324 11.12 24.03 37.08
CA ASN A 324 10.09 24.83 37.78
C ASN A 324 8.73 24.10 37.71
#